data_5c0af36c3200a87bdb5a1abf3ab81703
#
_entry.id   5c0af36c3200a87bdb5a1abf3ab81703
#
_cell.length_a   1.000
_cell.length_b   1.000
_cell.length_c   1.000
_cell.angle_alpha   90.00
_cell.angle_beta   90.00
_cell.angle_gamma   90.00
#
_symmetry.space_group_name_H-M   'P 1'
#
loop_
_entity.id
_entity.type
_entity.pdbx_description
1 polymer ?
#
loop_
_entity_poly.entity_id
_entity_poly.type
_entity_poly.pdbx_seq_one_letter_code
_entity_poly.pdbx_strand_id
1 'polypeptide(L)'
;MMGMNIDIDSLYDEFSYPSGFAGGHVPAEMPESYNQGQGLAFEKASVLPANATDFFLCLKKEGNTFRTINGELEKYTGVPGEYYLYKKTYYGDWHGGFSYVDLLYPGVTEKFIDVTMNGYERTFGKELGTVIKGLFSDEPNIGNIQGIRWTPDFFDIFEKQWGYDLRAYLPLLVEESGDWKRVRHNYMETLTQLFIDRWSKPMSAYCEKKNLKWTGHYWEHGWPS
;
A
#
# COMPACT_ATOMS: atom_id res chain seq x y z
N MET A 1 14.64 -30.30 -18.85
CA MET A 1 13.21 -30.01 -19.09
C MET A 1 12.97 -28.57 -18.67
N MET A 2 12.48 -27.73 -19.57
CA MET A 2 12.02 -26.39 -19.20
C MET A 2 10.72 -26.56 -18.42
N GLY A 3 10.66 -26.10 -17.18
CA GLY A 3 9.44 -26.07 -16.40
C GLY A 3 8.52 -24.95 -16.90
N MET A 4 7.21 -25.09 -16.70
CA MET A 4 6.26 -24.00 -16.90
C MET A 4 6.26 -23.10 -15.67
N ASN A 5 6.10 -21.81 -15.90
CA ASN A 5 5.80 -20.83 -14.85
C ASN A 5 4.31 -20.46 -14.93
N ILE A 6 3.75 -20.10 -13.80
CA ILE A 6 2.44 -19.44 -13.72
C ILE A 6 2.72 -17.96 -13.66
N ASP A 7 2.16 -17.23 -14.60
CA ASP A 7 2.12 -15.77 -14.54
C ASP A 7 0.93 -15.34 -13.67
N ILE A 8 1.23 -14.83 -12.49
CA ILE A 8 0.21 -14.46 -11.52
C ILE A 8 -0.40 -13.09 -11.78
N ASP A 9 0.11 -12.35 -12.74
CA ASP A 9 -0.44 -11.07 -13.18
C ASP A 9 -1.21 -11.16 -14.50
N SER A 10 -1.19 -12.32 -15.15
CA SER A 10 -1.97 -12.59 -16.35
C SER A 10 -3.46 -12.55 -16.05
N LEU A 11 -4.20 -11.67 -16.72
CA LEU A 11 -5.56 -11.30 -16.34
C LEU A 11 -6.65 -11.82 -17.26
N TYR A 12 -6.30 -12.34 -18.43
CA TYR A 12 -7.26 -12.46 -19.54
C TYR A 12 -7.34 -13.85 -20.15
N ASP A 13 -6.79 -14.85 -19.48
CA ASP A 13 -6.97 -16.21 -19.93
C ASP A 13 -8.23 -16.80 -19.31
N GLU A 14 -9.22 -17.14 -20.13
CA GLU A 14 -10.45 -17.78 -19.69
C GLU A 14 -10.21 -19.13 -18.99
N PHE A 15 -9.02 -19.68 -19.11
CA PHE A 15 -8.61 -20.94 -18.51
C PHE A 15 -7.72 -20.78 -17.29
N SER A 16 -7.31 -19.56 -16.96
CA SER A 16 -6.52 -19.30 -15.78
C SER A 16 -7.41 -18.89 -14.60
N TYR A 17 -6.98 -19.23 -13.40
CA TYR A 17 -7.61 -18.64 -12.22
C TYR A 17 -7.29 -17.14 -12.20
N PRO A 18 -8.23 -16.35 -11.61
CA PRO A 18 -8.03 -14.92 -11.55
C PRO A 18 -6.66 -14.60 -11.00
N SER A 19 -5.87 -13.94 -11.81
CA SER A 19 -4.57 -13.50 -11.40
C SER A 19 -4.74 -12.27 -10.57
N GLY A 20 -4.53 -12.46 -9.37
CA GLY A 20 -4.08 -11.49 -8.50
C GLY A 20 -4.96 -10.37 -8.13
N PHE A 21 -4.21 -9.47 -7.69
CA PHE A 21 -4.68 -8.22 -7.15
C PHE A 21 -5.45 -7.41 -8.19
N ALA A 22 -5.06 -7.57 -9.44
CA ALA A 22 -5.64 -6.82 -10.54
C ALA A 22 -6.93 -7.41 -11.11
N GLY A 23 -7.21 -8.70 -10.89
CA GLY A 23 -8.37 -9.37 -11.47
C GLY A 23 -9.71 -9.06 -10.80
N GLY A 24 -9.74 -8.22 -9.80
CA GLY A 24 -10.97 -7.85 -9.11
C GLY A 24 -11.47 -8.87 -8.09
N HIS A 25 -10.90 -10.06 -8.01
CA HIS A 25 -11.37 -11.11 -7.11
C HIS A 25 -10.96 -10.87 -5.66
N VAL A 26 -9.72 -10.43 -5.41
CA VAL A 26 -9.31 -10.04 -4.06
C VAL A 26 -10.11 -8.82 -3.59
N PRO A 27 -10.23 -7.73 -4.35
CA PRO A 27 -11.09 -6.61 -3.98
C PRO A 27 -12.56 -7.00 -3.75
N ALA A 28 -13.12 -7.87 -4.55
CA ALA A 28 -14.51 -8.31 -4.41
C ALA A 28 -14.76 -9.08 -3.11
N GLU A 29 -13.81 -9.91 -2.68
CA GLU A 29 -13.93 -10.70 -1.46
C GLU A 29 -13.37 -9.99 -0.21
N MET A 30 -12.56 -8.96 -0.40
CA MET A 30 -11.90 -8.19 0.66
C MET A 30 -11.92 -6.68 0.30
N PRO A 31 -13.12 -6.04 0.30
CA PRO A 31 -13.25 -4.65 -0.13
C PRO A 31 -12.43 -3.67 0.72
N GLU A 32 -12.13 -3.99 1.96
CA GLU A 32 -11.25 -3.20 2.83
C GLU A 32 -9.82 -3.10 2.31
N SER A 33 -9.40 -3.99 1.42
CA SER A 33 -8.08 -3.96 0.80
C SER A 33 -7.85 -2.79 -0.17
N TYR A 34 -8.92 -2.06 -0.53
CA TYR A 34 -8.81 -0.90 -1.43
C TYR A 34 -9.64 0.31 -0.99
N ASN A 35 -10.68 0.14 -0.14
CA ASN A 35 -11.61 1.22 0.18
C ASN A 35 -11.29 1.97 1.48
N GLN A 36 -10.22 1.61 2.18
CA GLN A 36 -9.79 2.27 3.42
C GLN A 36 -8.83 3.45 3.19
N GLY A 37 -8.37 3.63 1.96
CA GLY A 37 -7.33 4.56 1.56
C GLY A 37 -5.98 3.86 1.44
N GLN A 38 -5.19 4.30 0.46
CA GLN A 38 -3.87 3.74 0.14
C GLN A 38 -2.78 4.81 0.17
N GLY A 39 -3.16 6.06 0.31
CA GLY A 39 -2.25 7.19 0.38
C GLY A 39 -2.89 8.40 1.04
N LEU A 40 -2.09 9.44 1.22
CA LEU A 40 -2.48 10.72 1.80
C LEU A 40 -2.02 11.84 0.86
N ALA A 41 -2.94 12.44 0.12
CA ALA A 41 -2.68 13.70 -0.55
C ALA A 41 -2.75 14.85 0.45
N PHE A 42 -1.91 15.86 0.27
CA PHE A 42 -1.93 17.02 1.17
C PHE A 42 -2.02 18.33 0.40
N GLU A 43 -2.56 19.32 1.08
CA GLU A 43 -2.54 20.71 0.65
C GLU A 43 -2.17 21.62 1.83
N LYS A 44 -1.57 22.76 1.52
CA LYS A 44 -1.30 23.83 2.48
C LYS A 44 -2.38 24.88 2.40
N ALA A 45 -2.77 25.41 3.56
CA ALA A 45 -3.71 26.52 3.65
C ALA A 45 -3.20 27.59 4.61
N SER A 46 -3.38 28.85 4.26
CA SER A 46 -3.09 29.99 5.12
C SER A 46 -4.26 30.39 6.02
N VAL A 47 -5.41 29.81 5.78
CA VAL A 47 -6.62 29.91 6.60
C VAL A 47 -7.26 28.54 6.63
N LEU A 48 -7.70 28.07 7.80
CA LEU A 48 -8.38 26.77 7.86
C LEU A 48 -9.75 26.88 7.19
N PRO A 49 -10.03 26.07 6.14
CA PRO A 49 -11.28 26.16 5.40
C PRO A 49 -12.49 25.67 6.22
N ALA A 50 -13.69 26.11 5.87
CA ALA A 50 -14.93 25.72 6.54
C ALA A 50 -15.23 24.21 6.43
N ASN A 51 -14.76 23.58 5.35
CA ASN A 51 -14.89 22.14 5.13
C ASN A 51 -13.70 21.32 5.66
N ALA A 52 -12.99 21.82 6.67
CA ALA A 52 -11.84 21.11 7.26
C ALA A 52 -12.22 19.72 7.83
N THR A 53 -13.48 19.48 8.13
CA THR A 53 -14.01 18.17 8.54
C THR A 53 -13.91 17.09 7.45
N ASP A 54 -13.76 17.49 6.18
CA ASP A 54 -13.62 16.55 5.05
C ASP A 54 -12.20 15.95 4.96
N PHE A 55 -11.27 16.52 5.74
CA PHE A 55 -9.90 16.03 5.76
C PHE A 55 -9.69 14.95 6.82
N PHE A 56 -8.97 13.94 6.45
CA PHE A 56 -8.58 12.84 7.34
C PHE A 56 -7.72 13.33 8.51
N LEU A 57 -6.79 14.24 8.22
CA LEU A 57 -5.89 14.81 9.21
C LEU A 57 -5.65 16.30 8.91
N CYS A 58 -5.78 17.12 9.94
CA CYS A 58 -5.47 18.55 9.91
C CYS A 58 -4.38 18.87 10.92
N LEU A 59 -3.29 19.46 10.44
CA LEU A 59 -2.19 19.93 11.25
C LEU A 59 -2.09 21.45 11.21
N LYS A 60 -1.75 22.04 12.35
CA LYS A 60 -1.36 23.45 12.44
C LYS A 60 0.12 23.54 12.77
N LYS A 61 0.85 24.36 12.04
CA LYS A 61 2.26 24.64 12.35
C LYS A 61 2.35 25.64 13.50
N GLU A 62 3.15 25.32 14.49
CA GLU A 62 3.43 26.12 15.66
C GLU A 62 4.96 26.22 15.85
N GLY A 63 5.57 27.29 15.32
CA GLY A 63 7.02 27.39 15.22
C GLY A 63 7.62 26.33 14.33
N ASN A 64 8.43 25.44 14.88
CA ASN A 64 9.06 24.33 14.15
C ASN A 64 8.35 22.98 14.35
N THR A 65 7.16 22.98 14.94
CA THR A 65 6.38 21.78 15.23
C THR A 65 5.03 21.80 14.51
N PHE A 66 4.42 20.64 14.37
CA PHE A 66 3.10 20.48 13.77
C PHE A 66 2.18 19.78 14.78
N ARG A 67 1.06 20.38 15.05
CA ARG A 67 0.08 19.86 16.01
C ARG A 67 -1.19 19.42 15.30
N THR A 68 -1.67 18.23 15.62
CA THR A 68 -2.97 17.73 15.14
C THR A 68 -4.10 18.56 15.79
N ILE A 69 -5.02 19.04 14.95
CA ILE A 69 -6.15 19.89 15.37
C ILE A 69 -7.52 19.29 15.03
N ASN A 70 -7.61 18.04 14.62
CA ASN A 70 -8.88 17.40 14.23
C ASN A 70 -9.97 17.49 15.31
N GLY A 71 -9.62 17.43 16.59
CA GLY A 71 -10.56 17.59 17.71
C GLY A 71 -10.94 19.04 18.04
N GLU A 72 -10.39 20.03 17.33
CA GLU A 72 -10.52 21.45 17.66
C GLU A 72 -10.78 22.32 16.42
N LEU A 73 -11.25 21.75 15.33
CA LEU A 73 -11.39 22.45 14.04
C LEU A 73 -12.20 23.74 14.14
N GLU A 74 -13.26 23.74 14.94
CA GLU A 74 -14.11 24.91 15.14
C GLU A 74 -13.34 26.14 15.66
N LYS A 75 -12.31 25.91 16.48
CA LYS A 75 -11.49 27.01 17.04
C LYS A 75 -10.60 27.67 15.99
N TYR A 76 -10.32 26.96 14.89
CA TYR A 76 -9.36 27.41 13.87
C TYR A 76 -10.01 27.71 12.53
N THR A 77 -11.26 27.31 12.30
CA THR A 77 -12.00 27.61 11.07
C THR A 77 -12.05 29.09 10.81
N GLY A 78 -11.58 29.53 9.65
CA GLY A 78 -11.48 30.93 9.26
C GLY A 78 -10.33 31.70 9.94
N VAL A 79 -9.53 31.07 10.80
CA VAL A 79 -8.41 31.72 11.49
C VAL A 79 -7.17 31.65 10.60
N PRO A 80 -6.44 32.76 10.39
CA PRO A 80 -5.16 32.76 9.69
C PRO A 80 -4.10 31.93 10.43
N GLY A 81 -3.29 31.19 9.64
CA GLY A 81 -2.24 30.32 10.17
C GLY A 81 -1.57 29.54 9.04
N GLU A 82 -0.70 28.62 9.39
CA GLU A 82 -0.10 27.69 8.43
C GLU A 82 -0.65 26.28 8.75
N TYR A 83 -1.47 25.75 7.83
CA TYR A 83 -2.16 24.49 7.99
C TYR A 83 -1.72 23.50 6.93
N TYR A 84 -1.67 22.21 7.31
CA TYR A 84 -1.39 21.07 6.44
C TYR A 84 -2.57 20.13 6.53
N LEU A 85 -3.27 19.93 5.42
CA LEU A 85 -4.54 19.22 5.35
C LEU A 85 -4.35 17.97 4.50
N TYR A 86 -4.70 16.81 5.05
CA TYR A 86 -4.48 15.52 4.41
C TYR A 86 -5.81 14.84 4.09
N LYS A 87 -5.96 14.39 2.86
CA LYS A 87 -7.07 13.54 2.40
C LYS A 87 -6.57 12.15 2.07
N LYS A 88 -7.38 11.15 2.39
CA LYS A 88 -7.12 9.79 1.89
C LYS A 88 -7.22 9.76 0.38
N THR A 89 -6.32 9.05 -0.24
CA THR A 89 -6.33 8.78 -1.68
C THR A 89 -6.48 7.30 -1.95
N TYR A 90 -7.00 7.00 -3.12
CA TYR A 90 -7.30 5.66 -3.56
C TYR A 90 -6.64 5.45 -4.92
N TYR A 91 -6.25 4.24 -5.21
CA TYR A 91 -5.83 3.89 -6.55
C TYR A 91 -7.04 4.08 -7.49
N GLY A 92 -6.80 4.48 -8.74
CA GLY A 92 -7.86 4.63 -9.72
C GLY A 92 -8.52 3.29 -10.09
N ASP A 93 -9.56 3.38 -10.91
CA ASP A 93 -10.22 2.19 -11.44
C ASP A 93 -9.20 1.29 -12.15
N TRP A 94 -9.27 0.02 -11.81
CA TRP A 94 -8.46 -1.02 -12.36
C TRP A 94 -9.36 -2.10 -12.99
N HIS A 95 -8.90 -3.32 -13.10
CA HIS A 95 -9.69 -4.39 -13.71
C HIS A 95 -10.97 -4.71 -12.91
N GLY A 96 -12.04 -5.05 -13.63
CA GLY A 96 -13.32 -5.42 -13.03
C GLY A 96 -14.08 -4.30 -12.32
N GLY A 97 -13.67 -3.04 -12.52
CA GLY A 97 -14.30 -1.88 -11.87
C GLY A 97 -13.86 -1.67 -10.43
N PHE A 98 -12.82 -2.36 -9.98
CA PHE A 98 -12.23 -2.20 -8.67
C PHE A 98 -10.93 -1.40 -8.74
N SER A 99 -10.59 -0.75 -7.63
CA SER A 99 -9.25 -0.18 -7.43
C SER A 99 -8.21 -1.28 -7.30
N TYR A 100 -6.95 -0.98 -7.65
CA TYR A 100 -5.83 -1.85 -7.30
C TYR A 100 -5.75 -2.01 -5.77
N VAL A 101 -5.49 -3.21 -5.29
CA VAL A 101 -5.44 -3.47 -3.85
C VAL A 101 -4.25 -2.80 -3.18
N ASP A 102 -4.38 -2.53 -1.90
CA ASP A 102 -3.27 -2.11 -1.07
C ASP A 102 -2.42 -3.32 -0.65
N LEU A 103 -1.27 -3.52 -1.31
CA LEU A 103 -0.33 -4.59 -0.95
C LEU A 103 0.23 -4.47 0.48
N LEU A 104 0.06 -3.31 1.11
CA LEU A 104 0.44 -3.09 2.50
C LEU A 104 -0.71 -3.37 3.47
N TYR A 105 -1.92 -3.67 2.99
CA TYR A 105 -3.04 -4.01 3.85
C TYR A 105 -2.89 -5.43 4.41
N PRO A 106 -3.13 -5.64 5.72
CA PRO A 106 -2.98 -6.96 6.34
C PRO A 106 -3.88 -8.02 5.68
N GLY A 107 -3.34 -9.17 5.36
CA GLY A 107 -4.11 -10.32 4.85
C GLY A 107 -4.38 -10.29 3.33
N VAL A 108 -3.99 -9.26 2.60
CA VAL A 108 -4.22 -9.17 1.15
C VAL A 108 -3.50 -10.29 0.39
N THR A 109 -2.24 -10.56 0.72
CA THR A 109 -1.46 -11.60 0.06
C THR A 109 -1.97 -12.99 0.38
N GLU A 110 -2.39 -13.22 1.62
CA GLU A 110 -3.05 -14.47 2.03
C GLU A 110 -4.37 -14.66 1.29
N LYS A 111 -5.16 -13.61 1.12
CA LYS A 111 -6.39 -13.66 0.32
C LYS A 111 -6.08 -13.95 -1.16
N PHE A 112 -5.06 -13.34 -1.71
CA PHE A 112 -4.58 -13.63 -3.06
C PHE A 112 -4.18 -15.11 -3.23
N ILE A 113 -3.41 -15.64 -2.30
CA ILE A 113 -3.03 -17.06 -2.30
C ILE A 113 -4.28 -17.94 -2.24
N ASP A 114 -5.25 -17.59 -1.39
CA ASP A 114 -6.50 -18.35 -1.26
C ASP A 114 -7.31 -18.36 -2.56
N VAL A 115 -7.53 -17.20 -3.16
CA VAL A 115 -8.34 -17.05 -4.37
C VAL A 115 -7.64 -17.67 -5.58
N THR A 116 -6.38 -17.32 -5.81
CA THR A 116 -5.65 -17.67 -7.04
C THR A 116 -4.85 -18.96 -6.88
N MET A 117 -3.90 -18.98 -5.96
CA MET A 117 -2.93 -20.07 -5.88
C MET A 117 -3.56 -21.39 -5.44
N ASN A 118 -4.52 -21.34 -4.51
CA ASN A 118 -5.29 -22.53 -4.14
C ASN A 118 -6.20 -23.03 -5.27
N GLY A 119 -6.61 -22.13 -6.18
CA GLY A 119 -7.28 -22.50 -7.41
C GLY A 119 -6.39 -23.37 -8.31
N TYR A 120 -5.18 -22.89 -8.59
CA TYR A 120 -4.17 -23.67 -9.33
C TYR A 120 -3.83 -24.99 -8.64
N GLU A 121 -3.71 -24.97 -7.33
CA GLU A 121 -3.43 -26.18 -6.56
C GLU A 121 -4.55 -27.23 -6.67
N ARG A 122 -5.80 -26.83 -6.65
CA ARG A 122 -6.93 -27.76 -6.84
C ARG A 122 -6.92 -28.43 -8.22
N THR A 123 -6.46 -27.69 -9.23
CA THR A 123 -6.45 -28.17 -10.63
C THR A 123 -5.18 -28.94 -10.97
N PHE A 124 -4.02 -28.42 -10.57
CA PHE A 124 -2.70 -28.88 -10.96
C PHE A 124 -1.81 -29.31 -9.80
N GLY A 125 -2.40 -29.69 -8.67
CA GLY A 125 -1.64 -29.91 -7.44
C GLY A 125 -0.51 -30.95 -7.56
N LYS A 126 -0.67 -31.97 -8.41
CA LYS A 126 0.35 -32.97 -8.67
C LYS A 126 1.50 -32.47 -9.56
N GLU A 127 1.23 -31.47 -10.38
CA GLU A 127 2.18 -30.85 -11.29
C GLU A 127 2.98 -29.71 -10.65
N LEU A 128 2.45 -29.10 -9.56
CA LEU A 128 3.14 -28.03 -8.84
C LEU A 128 4.44 -28.56 -8.23
N GLY A 129 5.53 -27.84 -8.46
CA GLY A 129 6.87 -28.21 -8.02
C GLY A 129 7.52 -29.35 -8.80
N THR A 130 6.80 -29.95 -9.75
CA THR A 130 7.28 -31.04 -10.61
C THR A 130 7.34 -30.63 -12.07
N VAL A 131 6.22 -30.51 -12.75
CA VAL A 131 6.09 -29.98 -14.11
C VAL A 131 6.07 -28.45 -14.09
N ILE A 132 5.20 -27.88 -13.29
CA ILE A 132 5.14 -26.43 -13.03
C ILE A 132 6.20 -26.11 -12.00
N LYS A 133 7.27 -25.45 -12.46
CA LYS A 133 8.48 -25.24 -11.65
C LYS A 133 8.50 -23.93 -10.89
N GLY A 134 7.68 -22.95 -11.27
CA GLY A 134 7.76 -21.64 -10.67
C GLY A 134 6.57 -20.75 -10.94
N LEU A 135 6.59 -19.63 -10.27
CA LEU A 135 5.71 -18.49 -10.43
C LEU A 135 6.50 -17.31 -10.96
N PHE A 136 5.86 -16.51 -11.78
CA PHE A 136 6.35 -15.21 -12.19
C PHE A 136 5.40 -14.14 -11.65
N SER A 137 5.92 -13.10 -11.01
CA SER A 137 5.16 -11.90 -10.63
C SER A 137 5.72 -10.68 -11.33
N ASP A 138 4.82 -9.91 -11.91
CA ASP A 138 5.15 -8.73 -12.67
C ASP A 138 4.77 -7.49 -11.87
N GLU A 139 5.77 -6.65 -11.57
CA GLU A 139 5.66 -5.34 -10.95
C GLU A 139 4.69 -5.20 -9.75
N PRO A 140 4.79 -6.03 -8.71
CA PRO A 140 4.03 -5.78 -7.48
C PRO A 140 4.36 -4.38 -6.96
N ASN A 141 3.35 -3.50 -6.90
CA ASN A 141 3.56 -2.08 -6.78
C ASN A 141 2.96 -1.51 -5.49
N ILE A 142 3.72 -0.66 -4.81
CA ILE A 142 3.30 0.11 -3.65
C ILE A 142 3.39 1.63 -3.88
N GLY A 143 3.83 2.06 -5.07
CA GLY A 143 4.24 3.45 -5.32
C GLY A 143 3.27 4.33 -6.09
N ASN A 144 2.38 3.78 -6.90
CA ASN A 144 1.56 4.54 -7.84
C ASN A 144 0.27 5.11 -7.22
N ILE A 145 0.39 5.76 -6.07
CA ILE A 145 -0.74 6.46 -5.44
C ILE A 145 -0.46 7.95 -5.37
N GLN A 146 -1.50 8.76 -5.52
CA GLN A 146 -1.38 10.20 -5.34
C GLN A 146 -1.07 10.54 -3.88
N GLY A 147 0.04 11.25 -3.65
CA GLY A 147 0.46 11.71 -2.34
C GLY A 147 1.42 10.76 -1.62
N ILE A 148 1.40 10.80 -0.30
CA ILE A 148 2.24 10.00 0.58
C ILE A 148 1.65 8.60 0.68
N ARG A 149 2.43 7.56 0.39
CA ARG A 149 1.98 6.17 0.56
C ARG A 149 1.60 5.90 2.02
N TRP A 150 0.45 5.29 2.22
CA TRP A 150 -0.10 5.04 3.53
C TRP A 150 -1.06 3.83 3.49
N THR A 151 -1.20 3.14 4.60
CA THR A 151 -2.18 2.08 4.84
C THR A 151 -2.82 2.30 6.22
N PRO A 152 -4.02 1.82 6.51
CA PRO A 152 -4.78 2.19 7.72
C PRO A 152 -4.04 2.05 9.05
N ASP A 153 -3.22 1.03 9.21
CA ASP A 153 -2.47 0.77 10.44
C ASP A 153 -1.02 1.30 10.43
N PHE A 154 -0.66 2.08 9.41
CA PHE A 154 0.72 2.56 9.21
C PHE A 154 1.24 3.38 10.39
N PHE A 155 0.42 4.29 10.90
CA PHE A 155 0.84 5.16 12.00
C PHE A 155 1.13 4.38 13.28
N ASP A 156 0.31 3.40 13.61
CA ASP A 156 0.47 2.59 14.82
C ASP A 156 1.73 1.70 14.71
N ILE A 157 2.00 1.15 13.53
CA ILE A 157 3.23 0.37 13.27
C ILE A 157 4.46 1.26 13.36
N PHE A 158 4.39 2.43 12.73
CA PHE A 158 5.48 3.42 12.75
C PHE A 158 5.80 3.85 14.19
N GLU A 159 4.79 4.22 14.97
CA GLU A 159 4.98 4.64 16.35
C GLU A 159 5.56 3.53 17.22
N LYS A 160 5.08 2.29 17.04
CA LYS A 160 5.62 1.11 17.73
C LYS A 160 7.09 0.87 17.40
N GLN A 161 7.49 1.09 16.14
CA GLN A 161 8.86 0.84 15.66
C GLN A 161 9.82 1.94 16.07
N TRP A 162 9.41 3.21 16.01
CA TRP A 162 10.29 4.37 16.15
C TRP A 162 10.08 5.19 17.41
N GLY A 163 9.00 4.94 18.17
CA GLY A 163 8.73 5.58 19.46
C GLY A 163 8.19 7.02 19.35
N TYR A 164 7.67 7.42 18.16
CA TYR A 164 7.01 8.71 17.98
C TYR A 164 5.92 8.66 16.94
N ASP A 165 4.89 9.48 17.09
CA ASP A 165 3.75 9.57 16.17
C ASP A 165 4.14 10.33 14.90
N LEU A 166 4.14 9.62 13.75
CA LEU A 166 4.44 10.21 12.45
C LEU A 166 3.46 11.33 12.04
N ARG A 167 2.23 11.32 12.54
CA ARG A 167 1.21 12.33 12.17
C ARG A 167 1.76 13.75 12.36
N ALA A 168 2.43 13.99 13.48
CA ALA A 168 3.05 15.29 13.78
C ALA A 168 4.27 15.63 12.91
N TYR A 169 4.74 14.70 12.09
CA TYR A 169 5.94 14.86 11.26
C TYR A 169 5.66 14.67 9.76
N LEU A 170 4.41 14.40 9.37
CA LEU A 170 4.05 14.19 7.96
C LEU A 170 4.52 15.31 7.03
N PRO A 171 4.45 16.61 7.40
CA PRO A 171 4.99 17.67 6.54
C PRO A 171 6.47 17.51 6.20
N LEU A 172 7.28 16.87 7.06
CA LEU A 172 8.71 16.65 6.82
C LEU A 172 8.99 15.60 5.74
N LEU A 173 7.99 14.82 5.33
CA LEU A 173 8.13 13.91 4.19
C LEU A 173 8.25 14.68 2.86
N VAL A 174 7.76 15.92 2.81
CA VAL A 174 7.77 16.77 1.62
C VAL A 174 8.61 18.03 1.79
N GLU A 175 8.79 18.50 3.03
CA GLU A 175 9.57 19.70 3.37
C GLU A 175 10.93 19.34 3.95
N GLU A 176 11.93 20.12 3.60
CA GLU A 176 13.29 19.97 4.12
C GLU A 176 13.50 20.92 5.31
N SER A 177 12.84 20.62 6.42
CA SER A 177 12.96 21.40 7.66
C SER A 177 13.18 20.48 8.86
N GLY A 178 13.88 20.96 9.88
CA GLY A 178 14.15 20.19 11.08
C GLY A 178 14.83 18.84 10.77
N ASP A 179 14.33 17.79 11.40
CA ASP A 179 14.90 16.44 11.33
C ASP A 179 14.29 15.60 10.17
N TRP A 180 14.02 16.23 9.04
CA TRP A 180 13.36 15.60 7.90
C TRP A 180 14.06 14.35 7.37
N LYS A 181 15.41 14.31 7.43
CA LYS A 181 16.17 13.14 6.95
C LYS A 181 15.88 11.89 7.76
N ARG A 182 15.85 12.01 9.07
CA ARG A 182 15.48 10.89 9.96
C ARG A 182 14.03 10.47 9.74
N VAL A 183 13.11 11.43 9.62
CA VAL A 183 11.69 11.13 9.40
C VAL A 183 11.48 10.39 8.09
N ARG A 184 12.07 10.87 6.99
CA ARG A 184 12.00 10.19 5.69
C ARG A 184 12.65 8.81 5.70
N HIS A 185 13.80 8.66 6.33
CA HIS A 185 14.45 7.35 6.48
C HIS A 185 13.54 6.37 7.22
N ASN A 186 13.03 6.76 8.38
CA ASN A 186 12.14 5.92 9.19
C ASN A 186 10.85 5.56 8.44
N TYR A 187 10.30 6.51 7.70
CA TYR A 187 9.11 6.28 6.87
C TYR A 187 9.38 5.25 5.76
N MET A 188 10.46 5.41 5.01
CA MET A 188 10.81 4.48 3.93
C MET A 188 11.17 3.08 4.45
N GLU A 189 11.87 3.01 5.57
CA GLU A 189 12.17 1.74 6.24
C GLU A 189 10.89 1.01 6.66
N THR A 190 9.92 1.74 7.24
CA THR A 190 8.63 1.16 7.62
C THR A 190 7.85 0.65 6.40
N LEU A 191 7.79 1.42 5.31
CA LEU A 191 7.15 0.98 4.06
C LEU A 191 7.80 -0.28 3.50
N THR A 192 9.13 -0.29 3.44
CA THR A 192 9.90 -1.44 2.92
C THR A 192 9.65 -2.68 3.76
N GLN A 193 9.70 -2.54 5.09
CA GLN A 193 9.47 -3.67 5.98
C GLN A 193 8.04 -4.21 5.88
N LEU A 194 7.04 -3.32 5.77
CA LEU A 194 5.65 -3.73 5.54
C LEU A 194 5.49 -4.51 4.23
N PHE A 195 6.11 -4.04 3.15
CA PHE A 195 6.06 -4.74 1.87
C PHE A 195 6.73 -6.12 1.94
N ILE A 196 7.87 -6.21 2.61
CA ILE A 196 8.54 -7.49 2.85
C ILE A 196 7.64 -8.43 3.66
N ASP A 197 7.07 -7.95 4.75
CA ASP A 197 6.30 -8.79 5.67
C ASP A 197 4.93 -9.19 5.12
N ARG A 198 4.27 -8.31 4.35
CA ARG A 198 2.90 -8.50 3.88
C ARG A 198 2.79 -9.01 2.45
N TRP A 199 3.85 -8.87 1.65
CA TRP A 199 3.89 -9.41 0.29
C TRP A 199 4.98 -10.46 0.12
N SER A 200 6.24 -10.08 0.26
CA SER A 200 7.36 -10.96 -0.13
C SER A 200 7.44 -12.23 0.69
N LYS A 201 7.35 -12.14 2.01
CA LYS A 201 7.44 -13.31 2.91
C LYS A 201 6.29 -14.31 2.71
N PRO A 202 5.00 -13.90 2.65
CA PRO A 202 3.92 -14.85 2.42
C PRO A 202 4.03 -15.56 1.08
N MET A 203 4.38 -14.85 -0.01
CA MET A 203 4.58 -15.44 -1.33
C MET A 203 5.77 -16.40 -1.35
N SER A 204 6.90 -16.02 -0.75
CA SER A 204 8.07 -16.90 -0.64
C SER A 204 7.74 -18.17 0.13
N ALA A 205 7.08 -18.04 1.27
CA ALA A 205 6.69 -19.19 2.09
C ALA A 205 5.73 -20.15 1.36
N TYR A 206 4.78 -19.58 0.58
CA TYR A 206 3.91 -20.41 -0.27
C TYR A 206 4.72 -21.18 -1.31
N CYS A 207 5.61 -20.48 -2.03
CA CYS A 207 6.45 -21.10 -3.07
C CYS A 207 7.36 -22.19 -2.49
N GLU A 208 8.01 -21.95 -1.38
CA GLU A 208 8.85 -22.94 -0.69
C GLU A 208 8.04 -24.18 -0.30
N LYS A 209 6.87 -23.98 0.30
CA LYS A 209 5.97 -25.08 0.69
C LYS A 209 5.55 -25.96 -0.49
N LYS A 210 5.45 -25.37 -1.69
CA LYS A 210 5.03 -26.06 -2.92
C LYS A 210 6.20 -26.48 -3.82
N ASN A 211 7.45 -26.32 -3.36
CA ASN A 211 8.65 -26.57 -4.15
C ASN A 211 8.68 -25.79 -5.49
N LEU A 212 8.16 -24.56 -5.47
CA LEU A 212 8.14 -23.66 -6.60
C LEU A 212 9.30 -22.65 -6.52
N LYS A 213 9.86 -22.29 -7.66
CA LYS A 213 10.72 -21.12 -7.79
C LYS A 213 9.83 -19.88 -7.95
N TRP A 214 10.18 -18.82 -7.24
CA TRP A 214 9.54 -17.54 -7.42
C TRP A 214 10.47 -16.59 -8.15
N THR A 215 10.00 -16.01 -9.24
CA THR A 215 10.72 -15.08 -10.09
C THR A 215 9.80 -13.93 -10.49
N GLY A 216 10.35 -12.92 -11.11
CA GLY A 216 9.65 -11.74 -11.56
C GLY A 216 10.55 -10.53 -11.47
N HIS A 217 9.97 -9.36 -11.63
CA HIS A 217 10.67 -8.08 -11.43
C HIS A 217 9.79 -7.11 -10.67
N TYR A 218 10.46 -6.12 -10.05
CA TYR A 218 9.85 -5.03 -9.30
C TYR A 218 10.14 -3.73 -10.04
N TRP A 219 9.14 -2.89 -10.21
CA TRP A 219 9.30 -1.53 -10.75
C TRP A 219 10.10 -1.43 -12.05
N GLU A 220 9.73 -2.19 -13.06
CA GLU A 220 10.36 -2.12 -14.37
C GLU A 220 10.19 -0.74 -15.01
N HIS A 221 9.03 -0.11 -14.78
CA HIS A 221 8.67 1.20 -15.28
C HIS A 221 8.53 2.20 -14.14
N GLY A 222 9.51 2.99 -13.88
CA GLY A 222 9.40 4.06 -12.89
C GLY A 222 10.40 3.99 -11.75
N TRP A 223 11.63 3.74 -12.09
CA TRP A 223 12.71 3.96 -11.15
C TRP A 223 12.64 5.38 -10.62
N PRO A 224 12.77 5.59 -9.31
CA PRO A 224 12.96 6.93 -8.80
C PRO A 224 14.27 7.46 -9.39
N SER A 225 14.14 8.45 -10.25
CA SER A 225 15.25 9.23 -10.78
C SER A 225 15.81 10.16 -9.70
#